data_b39c4ce1d1b8f69a904766fb06777a07
#
_entry.id   b39c4ce1d1b8f69a904766fb06777a07
#
_cell.length_a   1.000
_cell.length_b   1.000
_cell.length_c   1.000
_cell.angle_alpha   90.00
_cell.angle_beta   90.00
_cell.angle_gamma   90.00
#
_symmetry.space_group_name_H-M   'P 1'
#
loop_
_entity.id
_entity.type
_entity.pdbx_description
1 polymer ?
#
loop_
_entity_poly.entity_id
_entity_poly.type
_entity_poly.pdbx_seq_one_letter_code
_entity_poly.pdbx_strand_id
1 'polypeptide(L)'
;MPTSSAAPAIQPIAAVSQLAFRDAMSGLAAAVNVITTDGPGGRAGFTATAVCSVTDQPPTLLVCINRSASVYDAFIENGTLCVNTLGNGQQDLSNLFGGKSSQQERFACGQWEAGVTGAPILDTARLSLDCKVSQSVSVGTHDILFCEVVDIRHQSGADALVYFARGYHHLPSETPVA
;
A
#
# COMPACT_ATOMS: atom_id res chain seq x y z
N MET A 1 -21.23 53.35 -28.65
CA MET A 1 -19.89 52.76 -28.41
C MET A 1 -20.03 51.74 -27.32
N PRO A 2 -20.01 50.41 -27.61
CA PRO A 2 -20.05 49.41 -26.53
C PRO A 2 -18.65 49.28 -25.91
N THR A 3 -18.57 49.46 -24.60
CA THR A 3 -17.37 49.23 -23.80
C THR A 3 -17.09 47.73 -23.72
N SER A 4 -15.99 47.28 -24.34
CA SER A 4 -15.49 45.93 -24.23
C SER A 4 -15.05 45.68 -22.78
N SER A 5 -15.81 44.90 -22.02
CA SER A 5 -15.39 44.37 -20.73
C SER A 5 -14.40 43.23 -20.99
N ALA A 6 -13.11 43.49 -20.75
CA ALA A 6 -12.11 42.43 -20.77
C ALA A 6 -12.40 41.43 -19.65
N ALA A 7 -12.49 40.15 -19.99
CA ALA A 7 -12.62 39.06 -19.01
C ALA A 7 -11.42 39.08 -18.03
N PRO A 8 -11.63 38.86 -16.73
CA PRO A 8 -10.53 38.85 -15.76
C PRO A 8 -9.52 37.76 -16.14
N ALA A 9 -8.25 38.14 -16.19
CA ALA A 9 -7.15 37.23 -16.44
C ALA A 9 -7.10 36.22 -15.28
N ILE A 10 -7.21 34.92 -15.60
CA ILE A 10 -7.06 33.82 -14.63
C ILE A 10 -5.60 33.87 -14.16
N GLN A 11 -5.40 34.24 -12.90
CA GLN A 11 -4.06 34.18 -12.30
C GLN A 11 -3.61 32.70 -12.20
N PRO A 12 -2.33 32.41 -12.50
CA PRO A 12 -1.81 31.06 -12.38
C PRO A 12 -1.92 30.60 -10.92
N ILE A 13 -2.56 29.44 -10.71
CA ILE A 13 -2.65 28.82 -9.39
C ILE A 13 -1.25 28.40 -8.96
N ALA A 14 -0.78 28.87 -7.80
CA ALA A 14 0.52 28.50 -7.26
C ALA A 14 0.58 26.99 -6.98
N ALA A 15 1.65 26.32 -7.41
CA ALA A 15 1.85 24.91 -7.15
C ALA A 15 2.04 24.63 -5.65
N VAL A 16 1.43 23.55 -5.15
CA VAL A 16 1.61 23.09 -3.78
C VAL A 16 3.03 22.56 -3.60
N SER A 17 3.74 22.97 -2.53
CA SER A 17 5.07 22.44 -2.24
C SER A 17 5.02 20.97 -1.79
N GLN A 18 6.12 20.22 -2.05
CA GLN A 18 6.24 18.83 -1.57
C GLN A 18 6.05 18.69 -0.05
N LEU A 19 6.58 19.67 0.72
CA LEU A 19 6.47 19.65 2.17
C LEU A 19 5.01 19.81 2.60
N ALA A 20 4.32 20.81 2.08
CA ALA A 20 2.89 21.06 2.37
C ALA A 20 2.02 19.85 1.98
N PHE A 21 2.32 19.21 0.83
CA PHE A 21 1.62 17.99 0.41
C PHE A 21 1.85 16.83 1.38
N ARG A 22 3.11 16.57 1.78
CA ARG A 22 3.42 15.50 2.75
C ARG A 22 2.80 15.75 4.12
N ASP A 23 2.76 17.00 4.56
CA ASP A 23 2.11 17.38 5.82
C ASP A 23 0.60 17.13 5.75
N ALA A 24 -0.06 17.53 4.68
CA ALA A 24 -1.47 17.27 4.46
C ALA A 24 -1.78 15.76 4.40
N MET A 25 -0.96 14.98 3.66
CA MET A 25 -1.15 13.52 3.55
C MET A 25 -0.96 12.79 4.89
N SER A 26 -0.14 13.33 5.81
CA SER A 26 0.00 12.74 7.14
C SER A 26 -1.28 12.82 7.99
N GLY A 27 -2.21 13.71 7.62
CA GLY A 27 -3.53 13.83 8.24
C GLY A 27 -4.58 12.82 7.75
N LEU A 28 -4.23 11.97 6.78
CA LEU A 28 -5.09 10.88 6.32
C LEU A 28 -4.76 9.60 7.08
N ALA A 29 -5.71 9.11 7.88
CA ALA A 29 -5.57 7.80 8.52
C ALA A 29 -5.62 6.70 7.46
N ALA A 30 -4.64 5.81 7.46
CA ALA A 30 -4.56 4.71 6.51
C ALA A 30 -4.11 3.42 7.17
N ALA A 31 -4.64 2.28 6.69
CA ALA A 31 -4.18 0.97 7.13
C ALA A 31 -2.70 0.77 6.79
N VAL A 32 -1.97 0.12 7.67
CA VAL A 32 -0.57 -0.24 7.44
C VAL A 32 -0.53 -1.61 6.80
N ASN A 33 0.16 -1.71 5.66
CA ASN A 33 0.28 -2.95 4.92
C ASN A 33 1.75 -3.30 4.68
N VAL A 34 2.06 -4.59 4.71
CA VAL A 34 3.29 -5.14 4.14
C VAL A 34 2.93 -5.77 2.80
N ILE A 35 3.47 -5.19 1.74
CA ILE A 35 3.30 -5.69 0.36
C ILE A 35 4.45 -6.65 0.08
N THR A 36 4.13 -7.85 -0.39
CA THR A 36 5.10 -8.91 -0.62
C THR A 36 4.98 -9.49 -2.02
N THR A 37 6.08 -9.99 -2.56
CA THR A 37 6.14 -10.70 -3.84
C THR A 37 7.20 -11.80 -3.78
N ASP A 38 7.05 -12.84 -4.57
CA ASP A 38 8.07 -13.86 -4.81
C ASP A 38 7.88 -14.44 -6.23
N GLY A 39 8.98 -14.80 -6.88
CA GLY A 39 8.98 -15.28 -8.25
C GLY A 39 10.34 -15.11 -8.94
N PRO A 40 10.39 -15.01 -10.28
CA PRO A 40 11.64 -14.86 -11.04
C PRO A 40 12.50 -13.67 -10.60
N GLY A 41 11.88 -12.55 -10.25
CA GLY A 41 12.54 -11.33 -9.73
C GLY A 41 13.00 -11.45 -8.27
N GLY A 42 12.77 -12.62 -7.63
CA GLY A 42 13.13 -12.88 -6.24
C GLY A 42 12.08 -12.45 -5.23
N ARG A 43 12.31 -12.84 -3.97
CA ARG A 43 11.46 -12.49 -2.85
C ARG A 43 11.74 -11.08 -2.37
N ALA A 44 10.70 -10.26 -2.32
CA ALA A 44 10.80 -8.87 -1.88
C ALA A 44 9.54 -8.42 -1.15
N GLY A 45 9.69 -7.38 -0.31
CA GLY A 45 8.57 -6.76 0.37
C GLY A 45 8.90 -5.36 0.87
N PHE A 46 7.85 -4.55 1.05
CA PHE A 46 7.95 -3.18 1.59
C PHE A 46 6.68 -2.80 2.33
N THR A 47 6.77 -1.80 3.21
CA THR A 47 5.62 -1.23 3.91
C THR A 47 4.96 -0.15 3.08
N ALA A 48 3.63 -0.18 2.98
CA ALA A 48 2.84 0.82 2.28
C ALA A 48 1.53 1.13 3.02
N THR A 49 1.12 2.39 2.93
CA THR A 49 -0.24 2.86 3.25
C THR A 49 -1.03 3.21 1.99
N ALA A 50 -0.36 3.33 0.85
CA ALA A 50 -0.97 3.69 -0.44
C ALA A 50 -1.58 2.46 -1.12
N VAL A 51 -2.64 1.94 -0.52
CA VAL A 51 -3.49 0.83 -1.01
C VAL A 51 -4.93 1.30 -1.00
N CYS A 52 -5.64 1.07 -2.10
CA CYS A 52 -7.04 1.48 -2.23
C CYS A 52 -7.82 0.47 -3.08
N SER A 53 -9.08 0.22 -2.73
CA SER A 53 -9.99 -0.56 -3.58
C SER A 53 -10.37 0.26 -4.82
N VAL A 54 -10.50 -0.40 -5.98
CA VAL A 54 -10.84 0.22 -7.27
C VAL A 54 -12.24 -0.19 -7.72
N THR A 55 -12.50 -1.50 -7.78
CA THR A 55 -13.78 -2.07 -8.22
C THR A 55 -13.94 -3.47 -7.64
N ASP A 56 -15.18 -3.95 -7.60
CA ASP A 56 -15.53 -5.30 -7.20
C ASP A 56 -15.81 -6.25 -8.40
N GLN A 57 -15.74 -5.74 -9.65
CA GLN A 57 -16.02 -6.50 -10.88
C GLN A 57 -15.03 -6.18 -12.02
N PRO A 58 -13.93 -6.98 -12.14
CA PRO A 58 -13.40 -7.97 -11.20
C PRO A 58 -12.85 -7.32 -9.92
N PRO A 59 -12.77 -8.05 -8.79
CA PRO A 59 -12.21 -7.50 -7.56
C PRO A 59 -10.80 -6.96 -7.79
N THR A 60 -10.63 -5.65 -7.70
CA THR A 60 -9.38 -4.97 -8.04
C THR A 60 -9.04 -3.91 -7.00
N LEU A 61 -7.79 -3.90 -6.59
CA LEU A 61 -7.20 -2.85 -5.76
C LEU A 61 -6.02 -2.19 -6.48
N LEU A 62 -5.54 -1.08 -5.95
CA LEU A 62 -4.30 -0.47 -6.38
C LEU A 62 -3.27 -0.43 -5.27
N VAL A 63 -1.99 -0.50 -5.66
CA VAL A 63 -0.82 -0.30 -4.79
C VAL A 63 0.12 0.68 -5.48
N CYS A 64 0.60 1.70 -4.75
CA CYS A 64 1.61 2.60 -5.28
C CYS A 64 3.01 2.16 -4.85
N ILE A 65 3.93 2.04 -5.80
CA ILE A 65 5.33 1.70 -5.56
C ILE A 65 6.27 2.76 -6.14
N ASN A 66 7.25 3.19 -5.36
CA ASN A 66 8.26 4.13 -5.85
C ASN A 66 9.24 3.40 -6.78
N ARG A 67 9.45 3.94 -8.00
CA ARG A 67 10.38 3.36 -8.99
C ARG A 67 11.85 3.38 -8.55
N SER A 68 12.22 4.20 -7.56
CA SER A 68 13.56 4.20 -6.96
C SER A 68 13.71 3.25 -5.77
N ALA A 69 12.63 2.55 -5.36
CA ALA A 69 12.72 1.57 -4.29
C ALA A 69 13.54 0.36 -4.73
N SER A 70 14.41 -0.14 -3.84
CA SER A 70 15.28 -1.30 -4.13
C SER A 70 14.52 -2.59 -4.45
N VAL A 71 13.22 -2.63 -4.13
CA VAL A 71 12.35 -3.78 -4.38
C VAL A 71 11.58 -3.66 -5.70
N TYR A 72 11.63 -2.51 -6.38
CA TYR A 72 10.78 -2.20 -7.52
C TYR A 72 10.87 -3.25 -8.63
N ASP A 73 12.09 -3.58 -9.08
CA ASP A 73 12.31 -4.51 -10.18
C ASP A 73 11.70 -5.90 -9.89
N ALA A 74 11.82 -6.38 -8.65
CA ALA A 74 11.25 -7.67 -8.26
C ALA A 74 9.71 -7.68 -8.40
N PHE A 75 9.02 -6.59 -8.00
CA PHE A 75 7.57 -6.48 -8.14
C PHE A 75 7.12 -6.44 -9.60
N ILE A 76 7.87 -5.75 -10.46
CA ILE A 76 7.56 -5.66 -11.89
C ILE A 76 7.79 -7.00 -12.59
N GLU A 77 8.91 -7.67 -12.29
CA GLU A 77 9.26 -8.94 -12.91
C GLU A 77 8.34 -10.08 -12.46
N ASN A 78 7.98 -10.12 -11.18
CA ASN A 78 7.11 -11.17 -10.65
C ASN A 78 5.64 -11.02 -11.11
N GLY A 79 5.15 -9.81 -11.32
CA GLY A 79 3.77 -9.55 -11.78
C GLY A 79 2.68 -10.03 -10.81
N THR A 80 3.05 -10.41 -9.60
CA THR A 80 2.14 -10.85 -8.53
C THR A 80 2.54 -10.21 -7.21
N LEU A 81 1.59 -10.02 -6.31
CA LEU A 81 1.86 -9.52 -4.97
C LEU A 81 0.78 -9.94 -3.97
N CYS A 82 1.13 -9.92 -2.69
CA CYS A 82 0.15 -10.02 -1.62
C CYS A 82 0.16 -8.73 -0.78
N VAL A 83 -1.03 -8.21 -0.49
CA VAL A 83 -1.24 -7.12 0.46
C VAL A 83 -1.54 -7.73 1.81
N ASN A 84 -0.60 -7.65 2.76
CA ASN A 84 -0.77 -8.13 4.12
C ASN A 84 -1.08 -6.92 5.03
N THR A 85 -2.34 -6.71 5.37
CA THR A 85 -2.78 -5.65 6.28
C THR A 85 -2.43 -6.04 7.71
N LEU A 86 -1.68 -5.17 8.38
CA LEU A 86 -1.17 -5.42 9.72
C LEU A 86 -2.21 -5.20 10.81
N GLY A 87 -2.12 -6.02 11.84
CA GLY A 87 -2.89 -5.89 13.08
C GLY A 87 -2.13 -5.15 14.17
N ASN A 88 -2.78 -5.01 15.32
CA ASN A 88 -2.15 -4.44 16.52
C ASN A 88 -0.90 -5.24 16.93
N GLY A 89 0.13 -4.54 17.42
CA GLY A 89 1.40 -5.13 17.84
C GLY A 89 2.40 -5.40 16.72
N GLN A 90 2.05 -5.15 15.45
CA GLN A 90 2.92 -5.41 14.29
C GLN A 90 3.66 -4.17 13.78
N GLN A 91 3.77 -3.10 14.58
CA GLN A 91 4.49 -1.88 14.18
C GLN A 91 6.00 -2.13 13.92
N ASP A 92 6.63 -3.06 14.66
CA ASP A 92 8.04 -3.40 14.45
C ASP A 92 8.25 -4.07 13.10
N LEU A 93 7.33 -4.95 12.69
CA LEU A 93 7.33 -5.54 11.36
C LEU A 93 7.15 -4.47 10.27
N SER A 94 6.24 -3.52 10.48
CA SER A 94 6.06 -2.38 9.58
C SER A 94 7.34 -1.56 9.44
N ASN A 95 8.00 -1.23 10.55
CA ASN A 95 9.26 -0.48 10.55
C ASN A 95 10.37 -1.24 9.83
N LEU A 96 10.45 -2.56 10.02
CA LEU A 96 11.44 -3.42 9.39
C LEU A 96 11.29 -3.41 7.85
N PHE A 97 10.07 -3.59 7.34
CA PHE A 97 9.78 -3.57 5.90
C PHE A 97 9.82 -2.16 5.29
N GLY A 98 9.60 -1.12 6.08
CA GLY A 98 9.75 0.30 5.68
C GLY A 98 11.17 0.83 5.76
N GLY A 99 12.08 0.13 6.45
CA GLY A 99 13.45 0.54 6.72
C GLY A 99 14.45 0.19 5.62
N LYS A 100 15.74 0.16 6.01
CA LYS A 100 16.86 -0.16 5.12
C LYS A 100 17.38 -1.60 5.26
N SER A 101 16.68 -2.43 6.04
CA SER A 101 17.05 -3.84 6.26
C SER A 101 17.03 -4.63 4.94
N SER A 102 17.87 -5.65 4.85
CA SER A 102 17.88 -6.58 3.72
C SER A 102 16.56 -7.36 3.64
N GLN A 103 16.22 -7.88 2.45
CA GLN A 103 15.03 -8.72 2.29
C GLN A 103 15.13 -9.99 3.15
N GLN A 104 16.33 -10.55 3.28
CA GLN A 104 16.56 -11.72 4.16
C GLN A 104 16.19 -11.43 5.63
N GLU A 105 16.60 -10.27 6.17
CA GLU A 105 16.25 -9.86 7.53
C GLU A 105 14.75 -9.62 7.67
N ARG A 106 14.11 -9.00 6.69
CA ARG A 106 12.67 -8.75 6.69
C ARG A 106 11.87 -10.04 6.80
N PHE A 107 12.16 -11.00 5.94
CA PHE A 107 11.44 -12.29 5.91
C PHE A 107 11.87 -13.28 6.99
N ALA A 108 12.96 -13.01 7.72
CA ALA A 108 13.30 -13.76 8.94
C ALA A 108 12.36 -13.41 10.12
N CYS A 109 11.64 -12.28 10.05
CA CYS A 109 10.64 -11.88 11.04
C CYS A 109 9.24 -12.28 10.56
N GLY A 110 8.47 -12.92 11.45
CA GLY A 110 7.13 -13.44 11.13
C GLY A 110 7.17 -14.84 10.51
N GLN A 111 5.97 -15.37 10.30
CA GLN A 111 5.78 -16.66 9.60
C GLN A 111 5.08 -16.37 8.27
N TRP A 112 5.62 -16.93 7.20
CA TRP A 112 5.20 -16.65 5.85
C TRP A 112 4.87 -17.92 5.10
N GLU A 113 3.70 -17.96 4.49
CA GLU A 113 3.27 -19.01 3.59
C GLU A 113 3.20 -18.52 2.15
N ALA A 114 3.33 -19.42 1.18
CA ALA A 114 3.08 -19.07 -0.21
C ALA A 114 1.56 -18.96 -0.47
N GLY A 115 1.15 -17.85 -1.07
CA GLY A 115 -0.21 -17.66 -1.59
C GLY A 115 -0.47 -18.48 -2.85
N VAL A 116 -1.68 -18.34 -3.40
CA VAL A 116 -2.07 -18.97 -4.67
C VAL A 116 -1.20 -18.47 -5.83
N THR A 117 -0.77 -17.21 -5.78
CA THR A 117 0.15 -16.63 -6.77
C THR A 117 1.62 -16.96 -6.51
N GLY A 118 1.95 -17.50 -5.35
CA GLY A 118 3.32 -17.68 -4.86
C GLY A 118 3.80 -16.50 -3.99
N ALA A 119 3.11 -15.36 -3.97
CA ALA A 119 3.48 -14.24 -3.13
C ALA A 119 3.37 -14.62 -1.64
N PRO A 120 4.33 -14.17 -0.78
CA PRO A 120 4.31 -14.50 0.64
C PRO A 120 3.12 -13.88 1.38
N ILE A 121 2.38 -14.71 2.09
CA ILE A 121 1.28 -14.34 2.99
C ILE A 121 1.78 -14.39 4.43
N LEU A 122 1.53 -13.34 5.20
CA LEU A 122 1.85 -13.30 6.62
C LEU A 122 0.75 -14.00 7.43
N ASP A 123 1.11 -15.05 8.17
CA ASP A 123 0.15 -15.86 8.96
C ASP A 123 -0.68 -15.04 9.94
N THR A 124 -0.05 -14.02 10.52
CA THR A 124 -0.65 -13.16 11.55
C THR A 124 -1.22 -11.86 11.01
N ALA A 125 -1.33 -11.71 9.68
CA ALA A 125 -1.97 -10.55 9.08
C ALA A 125 -3.46 -10.53 9.42
N ARG A 126 -3.98 -9.33 9.69
CA ARG A 126 -5.43 -9.14 9.87
C ARG A 126 -6.22 -9.50 8.61
N LEU A 127 -5.66 -9.16 7.46
CA LEU A 127 -6.22 -9.44 6.15
C LEU A 127 -5.07 -9.63 5.17
N SER A 128 -5.16 -10.65 4.32
CA SER A 128 -4.25 -10.82 3.20
C SER A 128 -5.03 -10.93 1.90
N LEU A 129 -4.62 -10.16 0.90
CA LEU A 129 -5.21 -10.12 -0.43
C LEU A 129 -4.12 -10.54 -1.43
N ASP A 130 -4.24 -11.76 -1.94
CA ASP A 130 -3.31 -12.31 -2.93
C ASP A 130 -3.75 -11.88 -4.33
N CYS A 131 -2.83 -11.30 -5.10
CA CYS A 131 -3.18 -10.52 -6.29
C CYS A 131 -2.27 -10.80 -7.49
N LYS A 132 -2.84 -10.64 -8.70
CA LYS A 132 -2.10 -10.53 -9.97
C LYS A 132 -2.13 -9.09 -10.44
N VAL A 133 -0.97 -8.56 -10.85
CA VAL A 133 -0.88 -7.23 -11.46
C VAL A 133 -1.47 -7.30 -12.86
N SER A 134 -2.56 -6.59 -13.09
CA SER A 134 -3.25 -6.54 -14.39
C SER A 134 -2.81 -5.35 -15.25
N GLN A 135 -2.41 -4.24 -14.61
CA GLN A 135 -2.00 -3.01 -15.29
C GLN A 135 -1.05 -2.22 -14.40
N SER A 136 -0.15 -1.44 -15.01
CA SER A 136 0.68 -0.45 -14.32
C SER A 136 0.59 0.89 -15.03
N VAL A 137 0.52 1.98 -14.24
CA VAL A 137 0.50 3.36 -14.74
C VAL A 137 1.53 4.19 -14.00
N SER A 138 2.45 4.82 -14.76
CA SER A 138 3.49 5.67 -14.19
C SER A 138 2.98 7.08 -13.92
N VAL A 139 3.14 7.55 -12.68
CA VAL A 139 2.80 8.93 -12.27
C VAL A 139 3.95 9.52 -11.46
N GLY A 140 4.61 10.53 -11.99
CA GLY A 140 5.74 11.18 -11.32
C GLY A 140 6.85 10.18 -10.96
N THR A 141 7.12 9.96 -9.69
CA THR A 141 8.16 9.04 -9.18
C THR A 141 7.65 7.63 -8.88
N HIS A 142 6.36 7.38 -9.01
CA HIS A 142 5.72 6.13 -8.63
C HIS A 142 5.03 5.47 -9.81
N ASP A 143 4.89 4.16 -9.70
CA ASP A 143 3.93 3.39 -10.48
C ASP A 143 2.73 3.02 -9.62
N ILE A 144 1.54 3.09 -10.21
CA ILE A 144 0.29 2.59 -9.68
C ILE A 144 0.08 1.20 -10.29
N LEU A 145 0.14 0.18 -9.47
CA LEU A 145 -0.15 -1.20 -9.86
C LEU A 145 -1.62 -1.49 -9.62
N PHE A 146 -2.39 -1.79 -10.66
CA PHE A 146 -3.74 -2.32 -10.54
C PHE A 146 -3.66 -3.83 -10.40
N CYS A 147 -4.24 -4.35 -9.32
CA CYS A 147 -4.04 -5.72 -8.89
C CYS A 147 -5.39 -6.41 -8.75
N GLU A 148 -5.65 -7.43 -9.57
CA GLU A 148 -6.83 -8.28 -9.45
C GLU A 148 -6.64 -9.25 -8.28
N VAL A 149 -7.58 -9.23 -7.33
CA VAL A 149 -7.55 -10.08 -6.14
C VAL A 149 -8.01 -11.48 -6.52
N VAL A 150 -7.16 -12.49 -6.27
CA VAL A 150 -7.42 -13.88 -6.63
C VAL A 150 -7.64 -14.79 -5.41
N ASP A 151 -7.19 -14.37 -4.22
CA ASP A 151 -7.47 -15.06 -2.95
C ASP A 151 -7.52 -14.06 -1.80
N ILE A 152 -8.30 -14.38 -0.76
CA ILE A 152 -8.51 -13.54 0.42
C ILE A 152 -8.40 -14.40 1.67
N ARG A 153 -7.52 -14.00 2.60
CA ARG A 153 -7.48 -14.55 3.96
C ARG A 153 -7.81 -13.45 4.95
N HIS A 154 -8.75 -13.72 5.82
CA HIS A 154 -9.24 -12.75 6.80
C HIS A 154 -9.21 -13.34 8.21
N GLN A 155 -8.54 -12.66 9.14
CA GLN A 155 -8.53 -13.00 10.56
C GLN A 155 -9.62 -12.19 11.29
N SER A 156 -10.73 -12.83 11.61
CA SER A 156 -11.84 -12.20 12.32
C SER A 156 -11.44 -11.77 13.73
N GLY A 157 -11.92 -10.61 14.18
CA GLY A 157 -11.69 -10.10 15.53
C GLY A 157 -10.29 -9.50 15.76
N ALA A 158 -9.42 -9.49 14.75
CA ALA A 158 -8.11 -8.85 14.90
C ALA A 158 -8.24 -7.32 14.80
N ASP A 159 -7.58 -6.61 15.72
CA ASP A 159 -7.48 -5.15 15.71
C ASP A 159 -6.69 -4.67 14.48
N ALA A 160 -6.89 -3.41 14.07
CA ALA A 160 -6.17 -2.85 12.93
C ALA A 160 -5.02 -1.94 13.38
N LEU A 161 -3.91 -2.00 12.65
CA LEU A 161 -2.82 -1.04 12.74
C LEU A 161 -3.03 0.07 11.71
N VAL A 162 -3.07 1.32 12.17
CA VAL A 162 -3.30 2.51 11.34
C VAL A 162 -2.12 3.46 11.48
N TYR A 163 -1.74 4.12 10.39
CA TYR A 163 -0.77 5.22 10.40
C TYR A 163 -1.51 6.54 10.22
N PHE A 164 -1.34 7.45 11.17
CA PHE A 164 -1.97 8.76 11.18
C PHE A 164 -1.10 9.76 11.94
N ALA A 165 -1.06 11.01 11.49
CA ALA A 165 -0.29 12.09 12.12
C ALA A 165 1.19 11.70 12.42
N ARG A 166 1.80 10.93 11.49
CA ARG A 166 3.18 10.42 11.58
C ARG A 166 3.44 9.44 12.73
N GLY A 167 2.40 8.80 13.23
CA GLY A 167 2.45 7.78 14.28
C GLY A 167 1.60 6.57 13.96
N TYR A 168 1.90 5.46 14.63
CA TYR A 168 1.07 4.28 14.60
C TYR A 168 -0.04 4.39 15.64
N HIS A 169 -1.23 4.01 15.23
CA HIS A 169 -2.41 3.93 16.09
C HIS A 169 -3.06 2.57 15.91
N HIS A 170 -3.77 2.14 16.93
CA HIS A 170 -4.48 0.88 16.87
C HIS A 170 -5.97 1.14 16.99
N LEU A 171 -6.74 0.47 16.13
CA LEU A 171 -8.18 0.48 16.17
C LEU A 171 -8.67 -0.88 16.65
N PRO A 172 -9.33 -0.96 17.81
CA PRO A 172 -9.93 -2.20 18.27
C PRO A 172 -11.01 -2.64 17.29
N SER A 173 -11.08 -3.94 17.02
CA SER A 173 -12.25 -4.49 16.35
C SER A 173 -13.39 -4.51 17.36
N GLU A 174 -14.45 -3.78 17.11
CA GLU A 174 -15.66 -3.91 17.91
C GLU A 174 -16.20 -5.34 17.69
N THR A 175 -16.32 -6.08 18.77
CA THR A 175 -17.11 -7.31 18.74
C THR A 175 -18.54 -6.87 18.43
N PRO A 176 -19.22 -7.41 17.40
CA PRO A 176 -20.62 -7.06 17.16
C PRO A 176 -21.37 -7.30 18.46
N VAL A 177 -22.01 -6.24 18.99
CA VAL A 177 -22.95 -6.37 20.10
C VAL A 177 -24.07 -7.27 19.57
N ALA A 178 -24.18 -8.45 20.12
CA ALA A 178 -25.17 -9.45 19.75
C ALA A 178 -26.60 -8.98 20.09
#